data_9665c6b5f965c28b16b56c3e3a448bdc
#
_entry.id   9665c6b5f965c28b16b56c3e3a448bdc
#
_cell.length_a   1.000
_cell.length_b   1.000
_cell.length_c   1.000
_cell.angle_alpha   90.00
_cell.angle_beta   90.00
_cell.angle_gamma   90.00
#
_symmetry.space_group_name_H-M   'P 1'
#
loop_
_entity.id
_entity.type
_entity.pdbx_description
1 polymer ?
#
loop_
_entity_poly.entity_id
_entity_poly.type
_entity_poly.pdbx_seq_one_letter_code
_entity_poly.pdbx_strand_id
1 'polypeptide(L)'
;MSVYQFEANGIDGKTVSLEQYKGKVLLIVNTASKCGFTNQYKDLQDMYEKYNNQGFEILGFPCNQFLGQETGDELEIQSFCRLNYGVTFPMFAKIDVKGENAHPLFVYLSEEAPGVLGSKTIKWNFTKFLVDRNGKPVKRYAPKTKPVEFENDVMELLKG
;
A
#
# COMPACT_ATOMS: atom_id res chain seq x y z
N MET A 1 18.36 -1.23 7.51
CA MET A 1 17.50 -0.47 6.59
C MET A 1 16.03 -0.67 6.96
N SER A 2 15.20 0.34 6.74
CA SER A 2 13.77 0.28 7.02
C SER A 2 13.03 1.13 6.00
N VAL A 3 11.67 1.03 6.00
CA VAL A 3 10.86 1.87 5.10
C VAL A 3 10.99 3.37 5.43
N TYR A 4 11.43 3.71 6.63
CA TYR A 4 11.53 5.12 7.06
C TYR A 4 12.61 5.91 6.33
N GLN A 5 13.49 5.24 5.58
CA GLN A 5 14.54 5.90 4.80
C GLN A 5 14.04 6.43 3.45
N PHE A 6 12.81 6.09 3.09
CA PHE A 6 12.26 6.45 1.79
C PHE A 6 11.31 7.64 1.90
N GLU A 7 11.15 8.34 0.78
CA GLU A 7 10.15 9.39 0.65
C GLU A 7 9.41 9.19 -0.66
N ALA A 8 8.21 9.73 -0.74
CA ALA A 8 7.37 9.63 -1.93
C ALA A 8 6.48 10.87 -2.03
N ASN A 9 5.98 11.15 -3.23
CA ASN A 9 5.06 12.26 -3.41
C ASN A 9 3.66 11.83 -3.00
N GLY A 10 3.02 12.62 -2.17
CA GLY A 10 1.61 12.45 -1.84
C GLY A 10 0.75 12.73 -3.06
N ILE A 11 -0.52 12.36 -2.98
CA ILE A 11 -1.45 12.57 -4.09
C ILE A 11 -1.67 14.06 -4.39
N ASP A 12 -1.38 14.93 -3.42
CA ASP A 12 -1.42 16.39 -3.57
C ASP A 12 -0.12 16.97 -4.16
N GLY A 13 0.86 16.12 -4.50
CA GLY A 13 2.13 16.51 -5.07
C GLY A 13 3.21 16.89 -4.06
N LYS A 14 2.90 16.95 -2.77
CA LYS A 14 3.88 17.28 -1.75
C LYS A 14 4.71 16.07 -1.37
N THR A 15 6.02 16.27 -1.19
CA THR A 15 6.91 15.18 -0.78
C THR A 15 6.63 14.79 0.67
N VAL A 16 6.50 13.49 0.90
CA VAL A 16 6.22 12.91 2.22
C VAL A 16 7.39 11.99 2.59
N SER A 17 8.03 12.25 3.73
CA SER A 17 9.01 11.31 4.28
C SER A 17 8.26 10.22 5.05
N LEU A 18 8.59 8.96 4.79
CA LEU A 18 7.96 7.86 5.49
C LEU A 18 8.40 7.78 6.96
N GLU A 19 9.41 8.56 7.35
CA GLU A 19 9.80 8.68 8.75
C GLU A 19 8.67 9.20 9.63
N GLN A 20 7.73 9.97 9.07
CA GLN A 20 6.58 10.46 9.83
C GLN A 20 5.68 9.34 10.35
N TYR A 21 5.79 8.14 9.81
CA TYR A 21 5.02 6.98 10.26
C TYR A 21 5.79 6.09 11.24
N LYS A 22 6.93 6.55 11.72
CA LYS A 22 7.79 5.78 12.62
C LYS A 22 7.01 5.32 13.85
N GLY A 23 7.17 4.05 14.20
CA GLY A 23 6.47 3.45 15.34
C GLY A 23 5.09 2.91 15.02
N LYS A 24 4.59 3.11 13.81
CA LYS A 24 3.28 2.59 13.39
C LYS A 24 3.44 1.28 12.61
N VAL A 25 2.42 0.44 12.69
CA VAL A 25 2.28 -0.71 11.79
C VAL A 25 1.73 -0.18 10.47
N LEU A 26 2.37 -0.53 9.36
CA LEU A 26 1.97 -0.04 8.04
C LEU A 26 1.49 -1.18 7.14
N LEU A 27 0.47 -0.89 6.34
CA LEU A 27 0.09 -1.73 5.21
C LEU A 27 0.29 -0.90 3.95
N ILE A 28 1.26 -1.30 3.13
CA ILE A 28 1.60 -0.57 1.90
C ILE A 28 1.04 -1.37 0.72
N VAL A 29 0.23 -0.72 -0.11
CA VAL A 29 -0.50 -1.40 -1.18
C VAL A 29 -0.45 -0.60 -2.47
N ASN A 30 -0.20 -1.28 -3.59
CA ASN A 30 -0.31 -0.67 -4.91
C ASN A 30 -1.75 -0.82 -5.41
N THR A 31 -2.34 0.27 -5.89
CA THR A 31 -3.77 0.35 -6.14
C THR A 31 -4.10 0.71 -7.58
N ALA A 32 -5.35 0.48 -7.98
CA ALA A 32 -5.87 0.88 -9.28
C ALA A 32 -7.38 1.08 -9.20
N SER A 33 -7.91 1.96 -10.06
CA SER A 33 -9.33 2.32 -10.06
C SER A 33 -10.19 1.43 -10.96
N LYS A 34 -9.56 0.63 -11.84
CA LYS A 34 -10.28 -0.18 -12.85
C LYS A 34 -9.91 -1.67 -12.83
N CYS A 35 -9.42 -2.15 -11.70
CA CYS A 35 -9.04 -3.55 -11.50
C CYS A 35 -10.23 -4.37 -11.00
N GLY A 36 -10.22 -5.68 -11.27
CA GLY A 36 -11.19 -6.59 -10.68
C GLY A 36 -11.16 -6.64 -9.15
N PHE A 37 -10.05 -6.20 -8.55
CA PHE A 37 -9.89 -6.13 -7.08
C PHE A 37 -10.12 -4.73 -6.52
N THR A 38 -10.54 -3.77 -7.33
CA THR A 38 -10.71 -2.37 -6.88
C THR A 38 -11.69 -2.24 -5.71
N ASN A 39 -12.66 -3.14 -5.60
CA ASN A 39 -13.59 -3.16 -4.47
C ASN A 39 -12.90 -3.41 -3.13
N GLN A 40 -11.64 -3.86 -3.13
CA GLN A 40 -10.86 -4.00 -1.89
C GLN A 40 -10.56 -2.65 -1.22
N TYR A 41 -10.72 -1.53 -1.93
CA TYR A 41 -10.65 -0.21 -1.30
C TYR A 41 -11.61 -0.11 -0.10
N LYS A 42 -12.79 -0.69 -0.23
CA LYS A 42 -13.76 -0.66 0.87
C LYS A 42 -13.25 -1.43 2.09
N ASP A 43 -12.74 -2.64 1.85
CA ASP A 43 -12.24 -3.49 2.93
C ASP A 43 -11.00 -2.87 3.58
N LEU A 44 -10.13 -2.23 2.78
CA LEU A 44 -8.97 -1.51 3.30
C LEU A 44 -9.41 -0.33 4.16
N GLN A 45 -10.42 0.42 3.71
CA GLN A 45 -10.92 1.55 4.49
C GLN A 45 -11.55 1.10 5.79
N ASP A 46 -12.30 0.00 5.79
CA ASP A 46 -12.89 -0.57 7.00
C ASP A 46 -11.80 -0.96 8.00
N MET A 47 -10.74 -1.59 7.53
CA MET A 47 -9.60 -1.97 8.39
C MET A 47 -8.89 -0.73 8.93
N TYR A 48 -8.70 0.28 8.10
CA TYR A 48 -8.08 1.53 8.50
C TYR A 48 -8.88 2.22 9.62
N GLU A 49 -10.18 2.32 9.46
CA GLU A 49 -11.04 2.93 10.47
C GLU A 49 -11.02 2.17 11.79
N LYS A 50 -10.91 0.85 11.70
CA LYS A 50 -10.92 0.00 12.89
C LYS A 50 -9.62 0.11 13.71
N TYR A 51 -8.48 0.23 13.06
CA TYR A 51 -7.17 0.14 13.74
C TYR A 51 -6.34 1.41 13.73
N ASN A 52 -6.74 2.44 13.01
CA ASN A 52 -5.95 3.65 12.87
C ASN A 52 -5.58 4.27 14.22
N ASN A 53 -6.49 4.30 15.16
CA ASN A 53 -6.25 4.88 16.48
C ASN A 53 -5.32 4.03 17.36
N GLN A 54 -4.96 2.83 16.91
CA GLN A 54 -4.03 1.95 17.62
C GLN A 54 -2.61 2.02 17.06
N GLY A 55 -2.35 2.95 16.13
CA GLY A 55 -1.05 3.10 15.49
C GLY A 55 -0.92 2.30 14.20
N PHE A 56 -2.01 2.16 13.47
CA PHE A 56 -2.03 1.49 12.16
C PHE A 56 -2.25 2.52 11.06
N GLU A 57 -1.51 2.37 9.96
CA GLU A 57 -1.64 3.25 8.81
C GLU A 57 -1.68 2.42 7.53
N ILE A 58 -2.47 2.86 6.54
CA ILE A 58 -2.47 2.25 5.21
C ILE A 58 -1.94 3.31 4.24
N LEU A 59 -0.97 2.92 3.40
CA LEU A 59 -0.38 3.81 2.40
C LEU A 59 -0.73 3.26 1.01
N GLY A 60 -1.56 3.98 0.27
CA GLY A 60 -2.01 3.56 -1.06
C GLY A 60 -1.19 4.22 -2.17
N PHE A 61 -0.63 3.42 -3.05
CA PHE A 61 0.21 3.88 -4.17
C PHE A 61 -0.43 3.48 -5.50
N PRO A 62 -1.11 4.41 -6.19
CA PRO A 62 -1.69 4.10 -7.50
C PRO A 62 -0.61 3.71 -8.50
N CYS A 63 -0.91 2.74 -9.34
CA CYS A 63 0.03 2.23 -10.34
C CYS A 63 -0.71 1.85 -11.63
N ASN A 64 -0.15 2.24 -12.78
CA ASN A 64 -0.77 1.99 -14.09
C ASN A 64 -0.07 0.88 -14.89
N GLN A 65 0.81 0.09 -14.26
CA GLN A 65 1.61 -0.90 -14.99
C GLN A 65 0.91 -2.21 -15.31
N PHE A 66 -0.26 -2.45 -14.71
CA PHE A 66 -0.97 -3.71 -14.88
C PHE A 66 -2.20 -3.50 -15.77
N LEU A 67 -2.04 -3.70 -17.08
CA LEU A 67 -3.06 -3.52 -18.11
C LEU A 67 -3.66 -2.11 -18.15
N GLY A 68 -2.92 -1.09 -17.70
CA GLY A 68 -3.39 0.28 -17.75
C GLY A 68 -4.65 0.53 -16.92
N GLN A 69 -4.79 -0.11 -15.77
CA GLN A 69 -5.98 -0.01 -14.95
C GLN A 69 -6.02 1.20 -14.00
N GLU A 70 -5.04 2.10 -14.12
CA GLU A 70 -5.00 3.37 -13.39
C GLU A 70 -4.58 4.49 -14.33
N THR A 71 -5.48 4.87 -15.25
CA THR A 71 -5.19 5.86 -16.30
C THR A 71 -5.45 7.31 -15.90
N GLY A 72 -6.19 7.53 -14.80
CA GLY A 72 -6.51 8.88 -14.34
C GLY A 72 -5.32 9.64 -13.79
N ASP A 73 -5.43 10.96 -13.70
CA ASP A 73 -4.46 11.77 -12.98
C ASP A 73 -4.73 11.71 -11.46
N GLU A 74 -3.88 12.37 -10.66
CA GLU A 74 -3.98 12.32 -9.22
C GLU A 74 -5.30 12.84 -8.67
N LEU A 75 -5.86 13.90 -9.26
CA LEU A 75 -7.15 14.44 -8.84
C LEU A 75 -8.29 13.46 -9.13
N GLU A 76 -8.26 12.83 -10.30
CA GLU A 76 -9.26 11.84 -10.68
C GLU A 76 -9.21 10.62 -9.77
N ILE A 77 -8.00 10.15 -9.44
CA ILE A 77 -7.80 9.00 -8.55
C ILE A 77 -8.33 9.33 -7.15
N GLN A 78 -7.98 10.50 -6.62
CA GLN A 78 -8.43 10.91 -5.30
C GLN A 78 -9.96 11.02 -5.24
N SER A 79 -10.56 11.63 -6.26
CA SER A 79 -12.02 11.74 -6.34
C SER A 79 -12.69 10.38 -6.44
N PHE A 80 -12.14 9.49 -7.26
CA PHE A 80 -12.68 8.14 -7.41
C PHE A 80 -12.68 7.40 -6.07
N CYS A 81 -11.56 7.42 -5.35
CA CYS A 81 -11.44 6.71 -4.08
C CYS A 81 -12.40 7.27 -3.03
N ARG A 82 -12.50 8.60 -2.95
CA ARG A 82 -13.37 9.26 -1.98
C ARG A 82 -14.85 9.02 -2.28
N LEU A 83 -15.27 9.23 -3.53
CA LEU A 83 -16.67 9.14 -3.90
C LEU A 83 -17.21 7.72 -3.92
N ASN A 84 -16.39 6.75 -4.32
CA ASN A 84 -16.86 5.37 -4.48
C ASN A 84 -16.62 4.51 -3.24
N TYR A 85 -15.59 4.79 -2.44
CA TYR A 85 -15.20 3.93 -1.32
C TYR A 85 -14.96 4.69 -0.01
N GLY A 86 -15.11 6.01 -0.01
CA GLY A 86 -14.90 6.81 1.19
C GLY A 86 -13.50 6.73 1.76
N VAL A 87 -12.49 6.54 0.91
CA VAL A 87 -11.10 6.37 1.33
C VAL A 87 -10.60 7.63 2.05
N THR A 88 -10.09 7.43 3.28
CA THR A 88 -9.46 8.49 4.08
C THR A 88 -8.02 8.18 4.48
N PHE A 89 -7.54 6.96 4.20
CA PHE A 89 -6.13 6.66 4.46
C PHE A 89 -5.24 7.39 3.44
N PRO A 90 -3.95 7.63 3.77
CA PRO A 90 -3.05 8.35 2.88
C PRO A 90 -2.92 7.72 1.50
N MET A 91 -3.14 8.53 0.48
CA MET A 91 -2.93 8.15 -0.92
C MET A 91 -1.74 8.93 -1.45
N PHE A 92 -0.97 8.30 -2.33
CA PHE A 92 0.23 8.89 -2.92
C PHE A 92 0.05 9.11 -4.42
N ALA A 93 0.99 9.84 -5.02
CA ALA A 93 0.99 10.04 -6.46
C ALA A 93 1.30 8.71 -7.16
N LYS A 94 0.86 8.61 -8.40
CA LYS A 94 1.06 7.40 -9.22
C LYS A 94 2.55 7.10 -9.39
N ILE A 95 2.93 5.82 -9.23
CA ILE A 95 4.32 5.37 -9.34
C ILE A 95 4.40 4.09 -10.17
N ASP A 96 5.63 3.71 -10.54
CA ASP A 96 5.93 2.36 -11.02
C ASP A 96 6.38 1.52 -9.83
N VAL A 97 5.96 0.25 -9.79
CA VAL A 97 6.29 -0.68 -8.71
C VAL A 97 7.20 -1.81 -9.18
N LYS A 98 7.43 -1.90 -10.48
CA LYS A 98 8.30 -2.91 -11.09
C LYS A 98 9.04 -2.31 -12.29
N GLY A 99 10.08 -3.01 -12.74
CA GLY A 99 10.85 -2.58 -13.91
C GLY A 99 11.89 -1.53 -13.59
N GLU A 100 12.41 -0.92 -14.64
CA GLU A 100 13.55 -0.01 -14.57
C GLU A 100 13.28 1.25 -13.75
N ASN A 101 12.05 1.74 -13.79
CA ASN A 101 11.67 2.98 -13.09
C ASN A 101 10.92 2.73 -11.79
N ALA A 102 10.99 1.51 -11.25
CA ALA A 102 10.31 1.18 -10.00
C ALA A 102 10.75 2.11 -8.86
N HIS A 103 9.78 2.57 -8.10
CA HIS A 103 10.03 3.43 -6.95
C HIS A 103 10.93 2.69 -5.96
N PRO A 104 11.97 3.34 -5.42
CA PRO A 104 12.91 2.66 -4.49
C PRO A 104 12.23 1.97 -3.31
N LEU A 105 11.16 2.53 -2.78
CA LEU A 105 10.39 1.89 -1.71
C LEU A 105 9.90 0.51 -2.13
N PHE A 106 9.36 0.38 -3.34
CA PHE A 106 8.81 -0.89 -3.81
C PHE A 106 9.89 -1.88 -4.21
N VAL A 107 11.06 -1.41 -4.63
CA VAL A 107 12.23 -2.29 -4.81
C VAL A 107 12.61 -2.91 -3.47
N TYR A 108 12.70 -2.10 -2.44
CA TYR A 108 13.02 -2.55 -1.09
C TYR A 108 11.97 -3.54 -0.56
N LEU A 109 10.69 -3.19 -0.67
CA LEU A 109 9.59 -4.05 -0.20
C LEU A 109 9.62 -5.42 -0.91
N SER A 110 9.85 -5.40 -2.22
CA SER A 110 9.85 -6.62 -3.02
C SER A 110 10.99 -7.56 -2.63
N GLU A 111 12.14 -7.01 -2.27
CA GLU A 111 13.30 -7.79 -1.86
C GLU A 111 13.17 -8.33 -0.44
N GLU A 112 12.62 -7.52 0.48
CA GLU A 112 12.51 -7.90 1.90
C GLU A 112 11.34 -8.84 2.17
N ALA A 113 10.28 -8.77 1.36
CA ALA A 113 9.10 -9.65 1.51
C ALA A 113 8.75 -10.24 0.15
N PRO A 114 9.48 -11.27 -0.32
CA PRO A 114 9.19 -11.89 -1.60
C PRO A 114 7.87 -12.66 -1.59
N GLY A 115 7.32 -12.86 -2.78
CA GLY A 115 6.08 -13.59 -2.97
C GLY A 115 6.28 -15.11 -3.07
N VAL A 116 5.33 -15.76 -3.75
CA VAL A 116 5.32 -17.21 -3.93
C VAL A 116 6.62 -17.69 -4.57
N LEU A 117 7.20 -18.75 -4.03
CA LEU A 117 8.44 -19.38 -4.50
C LEU A 117 9.62 -18.40 -4.57
N GLY A 118 9.63 -17.40 -3.69
CA GLY A 118 10.69 -16.42 -3.64
C GLY A 118 10.66 -15.37 -4.75
N SER A 119 9.56 -15.29 -5.51
CA SER A 119 9.42 -14.28 -6.55
C SER A 119 9.41 -12.88 -5.93
N LYS A 120 10.28 -12.00 -6.45
CA LYS A 120 10.39 -10.63 -5.94
C LYS A 120 9.45 -9.67 -6.68
N THR A 121 9.22 -9.90 -7.96
CA THR A 121 8.41 -9.00 -8.80
C THR A 121 6.96 -8.91 -8.30
N ILE A 122 6.43 -7.70 -8.24
CA ILE A 122 5.00 -7.49 -7.96
C ILE A 122 4.24 -7.83 -9.24
N LYS A 123 3.25 -8.73 -9.13
CA LYS A 123 2.58 -9.32 -10.29
C LYS A 123 1.26 -8.69 -10.67
N TRP A 124 0.63 -7.94 -9.76
CA TRP A 124 -0.67 -7.31 -10.03
C TRP A 124 -0.99 -6.20 -9.03
N ASN A 125 -2.08 -5.48 -9.31
CA ASN A 125 -2.61 -4.47 -8.41
C ASN A 125 -3.12 -5.09 -7.11
N PHE A 126 -3.14 -4.31 -6.05
CA PHE A 126 -3.58 -4.73 -4.71
C PHE A 126 -2.72 -5.83 -4.09
N THR A 127 -1.43 -5.83 -4.41
CA THR A 127 -0.42 -6.54 -3.64
C THR A 127 -0.18 -5.74 -2.36
N LYS A 128 -0.17 -6.39 -1.21
CA LYS A 128 -0.05 -5.73 0.08
C LYS A 128 1.23 -6.15 0.77
N PHE A 129 1.88 -5.19 1.41
CA PHE A 129 3.07 -5.44 2.23
C PHE A 129 2.79 -4.98 3.65
N LEU A 130 2.94 -5.89 4.62
CA LEU A 130 2.78 -5.58 6.03
C LEU A 130 4.13 -5.24 6.64
N VAL A 131 4.20 -4.11 7.34
CA VAL A 131 5.43 -3.55 7.91
C VAL A 131 5.25 -3.40 9.41
N ASP A 132 6.23 -3.88 10.19
CA ASP A 132 6.15 -3.81 11.64
C ASP A 132 6.49 -2.40 12.18
N ARG A 133 6.40 -2.22 13.49
CA ARG A 133 6.63 -0.91 14.13
C ARG A 133 8.07 -0.40 14.01
N ASN A 134 8.99 -1.26 13.58
CA ASN A 134 10.38 -0.90 13.34
C ASN A 134 10.66 -0.56 11.88
N GLY A 135 9.62 -0.54 11.04
CA GLY A 135 9.76 -0.24 9.63
C GLY A 135 10.27 -1.41 8.80
N LYS A 136 10.15 -2.64 9.30
CA LYS A 136 10.60 -3.83 8.60
C LYS A 136 9.43 -4.51 7.89
N PRO A 137 9.52 -4.75 6.57
CA PRO A 137 8.52 -5.54 5.87
C PRO A 137 8.57 -6.98 6.39
N VAL A 138 7.44 -7.49 6.85
CA VAL A 138 7.38 -8.83 7.46
C VAL A 138 6.60 -9.83 6.63
N LYS A 139 5.62 -9.37 5.82
CA LYS A 139 4.81 -10.25 4.97
C LYS A 139 4.34 -9.54 3.72
N ARG A 140 4.12 -10.33 2.68
CA ARG A 140 3.47 -9.91 1.43
C ARG A 140 2.18 -10.73 1.26
N TYR A 141 1.10 -10.06 0.85
CA TYR A 141 -0.17 -10.73 0.55
C TYR A 141 -0.50 -10.54 -0.92
N ALA A 142 -0.96 -11.64 -1.54
CA ALA A 142 -1.33 -11.64 -2.95
C ALA A 142 -2.54 -10.72 -3.23
N PRO A 143 -2.71 -10.27 -4.49
CA PRO A 143 -3.83 -9.41 -4.86
C PRO A 143 -5.20 -9.93 -4.42
N LYS A 144 -5.46 -11.21 -4.59
CA LYS A 144 -6.77 -11.80 -4.24
C LYS A 144 -6.99 -11.96 -2.74
N THR A 145 -5.94 -11.83 -1.92
CA THR A 145 -6.06 -11.99 -0.48
C THR A 145 -6.75 -10.76 0.11
N LYS A 146 -7.93 -10.96 0.67
CA LYS A 146 -8.72 -9.86 1.23
C LYS A 146 -8.20 -9.45 2.60
N PRO A 147 -8.34 -8.17 2.99
CA PRO A 147 -7.90 -7.69 4.29
C PRO A 147 -8.37 -8.55 5.47
N VAL A 148 -9.59 -9.04 5.45
CA VAL A 148 -10.11 -9.88 6.54
C VAL A 148 -9.28 -11.14 6.75
N GLU A 149 -8.65 -11.64 5.68
CA GLU A 149 -7.86 -12.87 5.75
C GLU A 149 -6.54 -12.69 6.50
N PHE A 150 -6.03 -11.47 6.61
CA PHE A 150 -4.78 -11.20 7.33
C PHE A 150 -4.95 -10.22 8.49
N GLU A 151 -6.18 -9.97 8.89
CA GLU A 151 -6.47 -9.05 10.00
C GLU A 151 -5.76 -9.48 11.29
N ASN A 152 -5.65 -10.79 11.55
CA ASN A 152 -4.96 -11.29 12.73
C ASN A 152 -3.47 -10.94 12.74
N ASP A 153 -2.83 -10.94 11.58
CA ASP A 153 -1.42 -10.55 11.48
C ASP A 153 -1.24 -9.08 11.87
N VAL A 154 -2.18 -8.22 11.44
CA VAL A 154 -2.17 -6.79 11.81
C VAL A 154 -2.32 -6.65 13.33
N MET A 155 -3.29 -7.36 13.91
CA MET A 155 -3.55 -7.31 15.35
C MET A 155 -2.34 -7.75 16.16
N GLU A 156 -1.65 -8.78 15.72
CA GLU A 156 -0.44 -9.26 16.40
C GLU A 156 0.67 -8.22 16.41
N LEU A 157 0.90 -7.55 15.29
CA LEU A 157 1.91 -6.50 15.22
C LEU A 157 1.54 -5.28 16.06
N LEU A 158 0.26 -4.97 16.18
CA LEU A 158 -0.20 -3.84 16.98
C LEU A 158 0.04 -4.04 18.48
N LYS A 159 0.12 -5.28 18.93
CA LYS A 159 0.42 -5.59 20.33
C LYS A 159 1.87 -5.29 20.70
N GLY A 160 2.74 -5.30 19.73
CA GLY A 160 4.18 -5.06 19.91
C GLY A 160 4.56 -3.57 19.97
#